data_ede7f3fd86b3b798968f18435b3ed560
#
_entry.id   ede7f3fd86b3b798968f18435b3ed560
#
_cell.length_a   1.000
_cell.length_b   1.000
_cell.length_c   1.000
_cell.angle_alpha   90.00
_cell.angle_beta   90.00
_cell.angle_gamma   90.00
#
_symmetry.space_group_name_H-M   'P 1'
#
loop_
_entity.id
_entity.type
_entity.pdbx_description
1 polymer ?
#
loop_
_entity_poly.entity_id
_entity_poly.type
_entity_poly.pdbx_seq_one_letter_code
_entity_poly.pdbx_strand_id
1 'polypeptide(L)'
;LDLLFNVYKLTGDEKYKNVAVKHAQTTMKNHFRPDYTSYHVVSYNNDGSVEIKQTHQGKNAESAWSRGQAWGVYGYTSCYRETRDTAFLQEAVHIADMIMERVKTDDLIPYWDYDAPAGEKTPRDASAAAVTASAFLELSTFAPDGKKYSDYAETILKNLSGPKYLAAKGSNQGYVLMHSTGSLPHGSEIDVPLNYADYYYMEALKRYIDLKNKG
;
A
#
# COMPACT_ATOMS: atom_id res chain seq x y z
N LEU A 1 -1.98 -4.25 11.76
CA LEU A 1 -2.82 -3.37 12.60
C LEU A 1 -4.28 -3.79 12.58
N ASP A 2 -4.87 -4.09 11.40
CA ASP A 2 -6.27 -4.49 11.28
C ASP A 2 -6.67 -5.65 12.21
N LEU A 3 -5.82 -6.69 12.34
CA LEU A 3 -6.08 -7.79 13.26
C LEU A 3 -6.27 -7.30 14.70
N LEU A 4 -5.42 -6.41 15.18
CA LEU A 4 -5.49 -5.89 16.54
C LEU A 4 -6.76 -5.05 16.78
N PHE A 5 -7.12 -4.20 15.82
CA PHE A 5 -8.37 -3.45 15.90
C PHE A 5 -9.60 -4.37 15.84
N ASN A 6 -9.57 -5.43 15.00
CA ASN A 6 -10.66 -6.40 14.95
C ASN A 6 -10.79 -7.20 16.24
N VAL A 7 -9.68 -7.63 16.87
CA VAL A 7 -9.72 -8.29 18.17
C VAL A 7 -10.27 -7.36 19.25
N TYR A 8 -9.88 -6.09 19.25
CA TYR A 8 -10.47 -5.08 20.14
C TYR A 8 -11.99 -4.99 19.97
N LYS A 9 -12.49 -4.89 18.72
CA LYS A 9 -13.94 -4.84 18.44
C LYS A 9 -14.68 -6.08 18.94
N LEU A 10 -14.06 -7.26 18.85
CA LEU A 10 -14.67 -8.52 19.27
C LEU A 10 -14.65 -8.73 20.78
N THR A 11 -13.61 -8.26 21.47
CA THR A 11 -13.36 -8.56 22.88
C THR A 11 -13.64 -7.39 23.83
N GLY A 12 -13.62 -6.16 23.32
CA GLY A 12 -13.64 -4.94 24.14
C GLY A 12 -12.35 -4.68 24.95
N ASP A 13 -11.31 -5.52 24.76
CA ASP A 13 -10.07 -5.38 25.53
C ASP A 13 -9.17 -4.28 24.89
N GLU A 14 -9.10 -3.14 25.58
CA GLU A 14 -8.35 -1.93 25.15
C GLU A 14 -6.87 -2.19 24.88
N LYS A 15 -6.28 -3.25 25.45
CA LYS A 15 -4.85 -3.54 25.20
C LYS A 15 -4.53 -3.72 23.72
N TYR A 16 -5.42 -4.33 22.94
CA TYR A 16 -5.22 -4.56 21.51
C TYR A 16 -5.20 -3.25 20.72
N LYS A 17 -6.16 -2.36 21.01
CA LYS A 17 -6.20 -1.02 20.41
C LYS A 17 -4.99 -0.19 20.79
N ASN A 18 -4.61 -0.21 22.08
CA ASN A 18 -3.46 0.55 22.57
C ASN A 18 -2.14 0.10 21.91
N VAL A 19 -1.96 -1.22 21.72
CA VAL A 19 -0.79 -1.75 20.99
C VAL A 19 -0.81 -1.31 19.54
N ALA A 20 -1.96 -1.37 18.85
CA ALA A 20 -2.08 -0.96 17.45
C ALA A 20 -1.75 0.53 17.29
N VAL A 21 -2.32 1.40 18.12
CA VAL A 21 -2.09 2.85 18.10
C VAL A 21 -0.63 3.17 18.37
N LYS A 22 -0.04 2.58 19.42
CA LYS A 22 1.38 2.81 19.76
C LYS A 22 2.32 2.34 18.65
N HIS A 23 2.02 1.19 18.03
CA HIS A 23 2.77 0.70 16.88
C HIS A 23 2.69 1.69 15.71
N ALA A 24 1.49 2.15 15.34
CA ALA A 24 1.30 3.12 14.26
C ALA A 24 2.07 4.44 14.53
N GLN A 25 2.00 4.97 15.75
CA GLN A 25 2.74 6.18 16.14
C GLN A 25 4.25 5.99 16.08
N THR A 26 4.76 4.83 16.51
CA THR A 26 6.19 4.50 16.43
C THR A 26 6.65 4.38 14.97
N THR A 27 5.84 3.76 14.13
CA THR A 27 6.10 3.64 12.69
C THR A 27 6.11 5.02 12.02
N MET A 28 5.13 5.88 12.29
CA MET A 28 5.07 7.25 11.80
C MET A 28 6.35 8.02 12.13
N LYS A 29 6.80 7.93 13.37
CA LYS A 29 7.99 8.64 13.86
C LYS A 29 9.30 8.16 13.23
N ASN A 30 9.45 6.85 13.01
CA ASN A 30 10.75 6.26 12.75
C ASN A 30 10.93 5.72 11.32
N HIS A 31 9.83 5.30 10.65
CA HIS A 31 9.91 4.69 9.33
C HIS A 31 9.78 5.71 8.19
N PHE A 32 9.12 6.84 8.40
CA PHE A 32 8.91 7.82 7.33
C PHE A 32 10.01 8.88 7.33
N ARG A 33 10.39 9.31 6.11
CA ARG A 33 11.30 10.40 5.84
C ARG A 33 10.51 11.71 5.75
N PRO A 34 11.19 12.88 5.74
CA PRO A 34 10.50 14.17 5.59
C PRO A 34 9.68 14.33 4.29
N ASP A 35 9.99 13.54 3.26
CA ASP A 35 9.27 13.48 1.98
C ASP A 35 8.14 12.42 1.97
N TYR A 36 7.83 11.84 3.11
CA TYR A 36 6.84 10.77 3.32
C TYR A 36 7.12 9.44 2.61
N THR A 37 8.31 9.26 2.05
CA THR A 37 8.78 7.91 1.68
C THR A 37 9.20 7.14 2.92
N SER A 38 9.07 5.82 2.91
CA SER A 38 9.40 5.01 4.09
C SER A 38 10.67 4.19 3.91
N TYR A 39 11.40 4.01 5.00
CA TYR A 39 12.33 2.90 5.16
C TYR A 39 11.54 1.59 5.23
N HIS A 40 12.05 0.55 4.57
CA HIS A 40 11.36 -0.74 4.60
C HIS A 40 11.48 -1.43 5.97
N VAL A 41 12.67 -1.44 6.54
CA VAL A 41 12.97 -2.08 7.82
C VAL A 41 13.61 -1.09 8.77
N VAL A 42 13.11 -1.03 10.00
CA VAL A 42 13.71 -0.29 11.11
C VAL A 42 13.87 -1.25 12.28
N SER A 43 15.13 -1.48 12.71
CA SER A 43 15.45 -2.26 13.90
C SER A 43 15.58 -1.34 15.10
N TYR A 44 15.30 -1.88 16.27
CA TYR A 44 15.34 -1.15 17.53
C TYR A 44 16.21 -1.86 18.55
N ASN A 45 16.94 -1.08 19.34
CA ASN A 45 17.63 -1.55 20.53
C ASN A 45 16.63 -1.89 21.65
N ASN A 46 17.09 -2.59 22.70
CA ASN A 46 16.24 -2.97 23.83
C ASN A 46 15.66 -1.76 24.60
N ASP A 47 16.30 -0.60 24.51
CA ASP A 47 15.83 0.65 25.12
C ASP A 47 14.78 1.39 24.24
N GLY A 48 14.47 0.86 23.05
CA GLY A 48 13.53 1.43 22.09
C GLY A 48 14.12 2.48 21.17
N SER A 49 15.42 2.77 21.24
CA SER A 49 16.10 3.63 20.25
C SER A 49 16.25 2.90 18.92
N VAL A 50 16.28 3.67 17.82
CA VAL A 50 16.50 3.10 16.49
C VAL A 50 17.94 2.61 16.39
N GLU A 51 18.13 1.34 16.03
CA GLU A 51 19.44 0.73 15.78
C GLU A 51 19.87 0.96 14.34
N ILE A 52 19.05 0.55 13.37
CA ILE A 52 19.35 0.65 11.94
C ILE A 52 18.09 0.87 11.12
N LYS A 53 18.25 1.60 10.03
CA LYS A 53 17.24 1.76 8.97
C LYS A 53 17.77 1.15 7.67
N GLN A 54 17.02 0.22 7.09
CA GLN A 54 17.50 -0.56 5.96
C GLN A 54 16.35 -1.04 5.07
N THR A 55 16.69 -1.79 4.02
CA THR A 55 15.71 -2.48 3.20
C THR A 55 15.92 -3.99 3.21
N HIS A 56 14.85 -4.73 2.91
CA HIS A 56 14.88 -6.17 2.62
C HIS A 56 14.46 -6.45 1.19
N GLN A 57 13.37 -5.82 0.72
CA GLN A 57 12.80 -6.03 -0.62
C GLN A 57 12.98 -4.83 -1.55
N GLY A 58 13.37 -3.65 -1.04
CA GLY A 58 13.64 -2.46 -1.85
C GLY A 58 15.02 -2.49 -2.52
N LYS A 59 15.26 -1.53 -3.38
CA LYS A 59 16.48 -1.40 -4.16
C LYS A 59 17.71 -1.14 -3.28
N ASN A 60 17.57 -0.29 -2.28
CA ASN A 60 18.59 -0.01 -1.25
C ASN A 60 17.92 0.65 -0.03
N ALA A 61 18.70 0.92 1.03
CA ALA A 61 18.17 1.47 2.27
C ALA A 61 17.50 2.83 2.10
N GLU A 62 17.93 3.64 1.14
CA GLU A 62 17.42 4.99 0.89
C GLU A 62 16.31 5.03 -0.18
N SER A 63 16.07 3.93 -0.87
CA SER A 63 15.02 3.86 -1.91
C SER A 63 13.62 3.71 -1.30
N ALA A 64 12.61 3.93 -2.13
CA ALA A 64 11.21 3.80 -1.77
C ALA A 64 10.58 2.57 -2.45
N TRP A 65 10.62 1.44 -1.75
CA TRP A 65 9.98 0.20 -2.19
C TRP A 65 8.47 0.39 -2.36
N SER A 66 7.96 0.23 -3.58
CA SER A 66 6.61 0.68 -3.96
C SER A 66 5.49 0.04 -3.11
N ARG A 67 5.55 -1.26 -2.86
CA ARG A 67 4.55 -1.95 -2.03
C ARG A 67 4.61 -1.51 -0.56
N GLY A 68 5.79 -1.14 -0.06
CA GLY A 68 5.94 -0.55 1.27
C GLY A 68 5.19 0.77 1.40
N GLN A 69 5.24 1.63 0.38
CA GLN A 69 4.49 2.88 0.36
C GLN A 69 2.98 2.61 0.30
N ALA A 70 2.56 1.64 -0.50
CA ALA A 70 1.15 1.23 -0.58
C ALA A 70 0.63 0.70 0.77
N TRP A 71 1.43 -0.09 1.50
CA TRP A 71 1.10 -0.51 2.87
C TRP A 71 1.00 0.66 3.84
N GLY A 72 1.84 1.69 3.68
CA GLY A 72 1.79 2.90 4.49
C GLY A 72 0.45 3.60 4.40
N VAL A 73 0.02 3.96 3.18
CA VAL A 73 -1.28 4.63 2.99
C VAL A 73 -2.45 3.75 3.43
N TYR A 74 -2.42 2.44 3.15
CA TYR A 74 -3.44 1.50 3.59
C TYR A 74 -3.53 1.44 5.11
N GLY A 75 -2.39 1.29 5.78
CA GLY A 75 -2.32 1.17 7.23
C GLY A 75 -2.80 2.42 7.97
N TYR A 76 -2.38 3.62 7.55
CA TYR A 76 -2.82 4.87 8.20
C TYR A 76 -4.27 5.23 7.89
N THR A 77 -4.78 4.92 6.70
CA THR A 77 -6.21 5.03 6.40
C THR A 77 -7.03 4.13 7.34
N SER A 78 -6.59 2.89 7.53
CA SER A 78 -7.19 1.94 8.47
C SER A 78 -7.12 2.44 9.93
N CYS A 79 -5.97 2.96 10.36
CA CYS A 79 -5.83 3.55 11.70
C CYS A 79 -6.80 4.71 11.93
N TYR A 80 -6.96 5.60 10.94
CA TYR A 80 -7.95 6.68 11.03
C TYR A 80 -9.38 6.14 11.10
N ARG A 81 -9.74 5.16 10.28
CA ARG A 81 -11.06 4.50 10.34
C ARG A 81 -11.39 4.04 11.75
N GLU A 82 -10.43 3.42 12.43
CA GLU A 82 -10.62 2.78 13.72
C GLU A 82 -10.52 3.73 14.92
N THR A 83 -9.75 4.81 14.80
CA THR A 83 -9.44 5.69 15.94
C THR A 83 -10.06 7.07 15.84
N ARG A 84 -10.31 7.55 14.61
CA ARG A 84 -10.67 8.94 14.29
C ARG A 84 -9.60 9.96 14.70
N ASP A 85 -8.37 9.50 14.95
CA ASP A 85 -7.23 10.38 15.18
C ASP A 85 -6.79 11.02 13.86
N THR A 86 -6.93 12.34 13.78
CA THR A 86 -6.65 13.13 12.57
C THR A 86 -5.17 13.10 12.17
N ALA A 87 -4.25 12.79 13.09
CA ALA A 87 -2.84 12.63 12.76
C ALA A 87 -2.62 11.46 11.79
N PHE A 88 -3.38 10.35 11.94
CA PHE A 88 -3.31 9.23 11.01
C PHE A 88 -3.93 9.57 9.64
N LEU A 89 -4.98 10.39 9.59
CA LEU A 89 -5.53 10.86 8.32
C LEU A 89 -4.53 11.76 7.58
N GLN A 90 -3.90 12.68 8.29
CA GLN A 90 -2.88 13.55 7.69
C GLN A 90 -1.71 12.76 7.15
N GLU A 91 -1.21 11.76 7.89
CA GLU A 91 -0.14 10.88 7.41
C GLU A 91 -0.57 10.09 6.17
N ALA A 92 -1.78 9.53 6.15
CA ALA A 92 -2.32 8.83 4.98
C ALA A 92 -2.41 9.75 3.75
N VAL A 93 -2.85 10.99 3.92
CA VAL A 93 -2.93 12.01 2.87
C VAL A 93 -1.54 12.33 2.31
N HIS A 94 -0.57 12.59 3.17
CA HIS A 94 0.79 12.90 2.74
C HIS A 94 1.45 11.74 1.97
N ILE A 95 1.27 10.50 2.46
CA ILE A 95 1.78 9.31 1.75
C ILE A 95 1.07 9.14 0.41
N ALA A 96 -0.25 9.36 0.35
CA ALA A 96 -1.00 9.26 -0.90
C ALA A 96 -0.54 10.29 -1.93
N ASP A 97 -0.34 11.53 -1.53
CA ASP A 97 0.15 12.59 -2.41
C ASP A 97 1.59 12.30 -2.90
N MET A 98 2.46 11.80 -2.02
CA MET A 98 3.80 11.33 -2.39
C MET A 98 3.73 10.19 -3.43
N ILE A 99 2.83 9.20 -3.24
CA ILE A 99 2.65 8.11 -4.21
C ILE A 99 2.24 8.67 -5.59
N MET A 100 1.27 9.57 -5.63
CA MET A 100 0.82 10.20 -6.88
C MET A 100 1.94 10.99 -7.57
N GLU A 101 2.82 11.61 -6.79
CA GLU A 101 3.98 12.32 -7.31
C GLU A 101 5.06 11.36 -7.84
N ARG A 102 5.32 10.24 -7.15
CA ARG A 102 6.43 9.32 -7.45
C ARG A 102 6.13 8.32 -8.56
N VAL A 103 4.87 7.92 -8.74
CA VAL A 103 4.47 7.01 -9.82
C VAL A 103 4.45 7.75 -11.15
N LYS A 104 5.42 7.46 -12.02
CA LYS A 104 5.61 8.12 -13.33
C LYS A 104 5.30 7.23 -14.53
N THR A 105 4.63 6.11 -14.29
CA THR A 105 4.20 5.19 -15.35
C THR A 105 2.85 5.63 -15.94
N ASP A 106 2.69 5.56 -17.25
CA ASP A 106 1.47 6.02 -17.93
C ASP A 106 0.21 5.26 -17.48
N ASP A 107 0.40 4.01 -17.05
CA ASP A 107 -0.68 3.13 -16.57
C ASP A 107 -0.89 3.17 -15.06
N LEU A 108 -0.15 4.01 -14.33
CA LEU A 108 -0.15 4.13 -12.87
C LEU A 108 0.16 2.82 -12.11
N ILE A 109 0.66 1.80 -12.81
CA ILE A 109 1.16 0.59 -12.15
C ILE A 109 2.65 0.81 -11.91
N PRO A 110 3.12 0.89 -10.65
CA PRO A 110 4.48 1.28 -10.36
C PRO A 110 5.50 0.21 -10.77
N TYR A 111 6.75 0.62 -10.93
CA TYR A 111 7.86 -0.30 -10.83
C TYR A 111 7.93 -0.85 -9.39
N TRP A 112 8.63 -1.98 -9.21
CA TRP A 112 8.79 -2.63 -7.90
C TRP A 112 9.40 -1.73 -6.81
N ASP A 113 10.12 -0.68 -7.22
CA ASP A 113 10.68 0.37 -6.36
C ASP A 113 10.62 1.70 -7.13
N TYR A 114 10.23 2.80 -6.48
CA TYR A 114 10.10 4.10 -7.15
C TYR A 114 11.43 4.66 -7.64
N ASP A 115 12.55 4.22 -7.06
CA ASP A 115 13.90 4.58 -7.48
C ASP A 115 14.53 3.57 -8.45
N ALA A 116 13.75 2.60 -8.91
CA ALA A 116 14.17 1.69 -9.97
C ALA A 116 14.31 2.47 -11.31
N PRO A 117 15.28 2.11 -12.17
CA PRO A 117 15.42 2.73 -13.47
C PRO A 117 14.17 2.50 -14.32
N ALA A 118 13.65 3.55 -14.95
CA ALA A 118 12.54 3.40 -15.87
C ALA A 118 12.95 2.58 -17.11
N GLY A 119 12.07 1.70 -17.58
CA GLY A 119 12.30 0.92 -18.79
C GLY A 119 11.49 -0.38 -18.85
N GLU A 120 11.38 -0.95 -20.06
CA GLU A 120 10.60 -2.15 -20.33
C GLU A 120 11.08 -3.39 -19.54
N LYS A 121 12.37 -3.45 -19.23
CA LYS A 121 12.98 -4.58 -18.49
C LYS A 121 12.83 -4.45 -16.97
N THR A 122 12.37 -3.29 -16.46
CA THR A 122 12.18 -3.08 -15.04
C THR A 122 10.84 -3.67 -14.61
N PRO A 123 10.82 -4.65 -13.70
CA PRO A 123 9.58 -5.29 -13.28
C PRO A 123 8.57 -4.31 -12.69
N ARG A 124 7.30 -4.52 -13.03
CA ARG A 124 6.16 -3.83 -12.42
C ARG A 124 5.75 -4.53 -11.13
N ASP A 125 5.01 -3.84 -10.30
CA ASP A 125 4.37 -4.45 -9.15
C ASP A 125 2.86 -4.16 -9.13
N ALA A 126 2.10 -5.05 -9.79
CA ALA A 126 0.65 -4.98 -9.80
C ALA A 126 0.05 -5.10 -8.38
N SER A 127 0.75 -5.77 -7.45
CA SER A 127 0.30 -5.87 -6.06
C SER A 127 0.35 -4.52 -5.35
N ALA A 128 1.40 -3.72 -5.56
CA ALA A 128 1.50 -2.37 -5.01
C ALA A 128 0.38 -1.46 -5.55
N ALA A 129 0.07 -1.58 -6.84
CA ALA A 129 -1.05 -0.85 -7.45
C ALA A 129 -2.41 -1.26 -6.86
N ALA A 130 -2.65 -2.56 -6.68
CA ALA A 130 -3.90 -3.08 -6.12
C ALA A 130 -4.13 -2.59 -4.67
N VAL A 131 -3.09 -2.66 -3.83
CA VAL A 131 -3.13 -2.12 -2.46
C VAL A 131 -3.37 -0.61 -2.46
N THR A 132 -2.67 0.13 -3.34
CA THR A 132 -2.85 1.58 -3.47
C THR A 132 -4.29 1.92 -3.88
N ALA A 133 -4.85 1.24 -4.88
CA ALA A 133 -6.23 1.47 -5.32
C ALA A 133 -7.23 1.22 -4.18
N SER A 134 -7.07 0.12 -3.43
CA SER A 134 -7.93 -0.18 -2.30
C SER A 134 -7.83 0.90 -1.21
N ALA A 135 -6.61 1.30 -0.84
CA ALA A 135 -6.38 2.34 0.15
C ALA A 135 -6.96 3.71 -0.27
N PHE A 136 -6.76 4.11 -1.53
CA PHE A 136 -7.21 5.39 -2.06
C PHE A 136 -8.74 5.49 -2.13
N LEU A 137 -9.43 4.40 -2.48
CA LEU A 137 -10.89 4.37 -2.44
C LEU A 137 -11.43 4.55 -1.02
N GLU A 138 -10.81 3.97 -0.03
CA GLU A 138 -11.19 4.21 1.36
C GLU A 138 -10.82 5.62 1.82
N LEU A 139 -9.58 6.06 1.56
CA LEU A 139 -9.10 7.40 1.90
C LEU A 139 -9.98 8.50 1.30
N SER A 140 -10.50 8.29 0.07
CA SER A 140 -11.38 9.22 -0.61
C SER A 140 -12.65 9.55 0.17
N THR A 141 -13.09 8.66 1.07
CA THR A 141 -14.27 8.88 1.91
C THR A 141 -13.99 9.73 3.15
N PHE A 142 -12.73 9.99 3.45
CA PHE A 142 -12.29 10.69 4.66
C PHE A 142 -11.55 12.01 4.35
N ALA A 143 -10.78 12.03 3.27
CA ALA A 143 -9.95 13.17 2.93
C ALA A 143 -10.80 14.35 2.39
N PRO A 144 -10.43 15.61 2.71
CA PRO A 144 -11.17 16.80 2.22
C PRO A 144 -11.23 16.87 0.68
N ASP A 145 -10.15 16.48 -0.01
CA ASP A 145 -10.07 16.41 -1.48
C ASP A 145 -10.11 14.95 -1.94
N GLY A 146 -11.10 14.20 -1.44
CA GLY A 146 -11.22 12.75 -1.67
C GLY A 146 -11.36 12.37 -3.14
N LYS A 147 -11.95 13.24 -3.97
CA LYS A 147 -12.18 12.95 -5.39
C LYS A 147 -10.89 12.63 -6.14
N LYS A 148 -9.78 13.32 -5.90
CA LYS A 148 -8.51 13.04 -6.58
C LYS A 148 -8.02 11.62 -6.34
N TYR A 149 -8.20 11.08 -5.13
CA TYR A 149 -7.81 9.72 -4.78
C TYR A 149 -8.72 8.68 -5.42
N SER A 150 -10.04 8.92 -5.43
CA SER A 150 -10.97 8.00 -6.10
C SER A 150 -10.75 7.96 -7.62
N ASP A 151 -10.49 9.10 -8.26
CA ASP A 151 -10.20 9.16 -9.70
C ASP A 151 -8.88 8.43 -10.05
N TYR A 152 -7.86 8.61 -9.20
CA TYR A 152 -6.59 7.90 -9.36
C TYR A 152 -6.74 6.39 -9.20
N ALA A 153 -7.47 5.95 -8.17
CA ALA A 153 -7.78 4.54 -7.95
C ALA A 153 -8.61 3.94 -9.07
N GLU A 154 -9.60 4.66 -9.60
CA GLU A 154 -10.38 4.23 -10.76
C GLU A 154 -9.49 3.99 -11.98
N THR A 155 -8.50 4.87 -12.21
CA THR A 155 -7.53 4.70 -13.31
C THR A 155 -6.67 3.46 -13.10
N ILE A 156 -6.16 3.23 -11.89
CA ILE A 156 -5.43 1.99 -11.56
C ILE A 156 -6.31 0.76 -11.84
N LEU A 157 -7.55 0.74 -11.34
CA LEU A 157 -8.46 -0.39 -11.53
C LEU A 157 -8.76 -0.66 -13.01
N LYS A 158 -8.97 0.38 -13.81
CA LYS A 158 -9.15 0.24 -15.27
C LYS A 158 -7.93 -0.42 -15.92
N ASN A 159 -6.73 0.00 -15.55
CA ASN A 159 -5.50 -0.55 -16.10
C ASN A 159 -5.24 -1.98 -15.62
N LEU A 160 -5.46 -2.28 -14.32
CA LEU A 160 -5.36 -3.65 -13.80
C LEU A 160 -6.40 -4.60 -14.42
N SER A 161 -7.57 -4.09 -14.80
CA SER A 161 -8.64 -4.86 -15.48
C SER A 161 -8.38 -5.04 -16.98
N GLY A 162 -7.33 -4.44 -17.51
CA GLY A 162 -6.93 -4.58 -18.92
C GLY A 162 -6.13 -5.85 -19.19
N PRO A 163 -6.01 -6.25 -20.48
CA PRO A 163 -5.37 -7.51 -20.88
C PRO A 163 -3.88 -7.59 -20.55
N LYS A 164 -3.26 -6.47 -20.20
CA LYS A 164 -1.85 -6.41 -19.78
C LYS A 164 -1.65 -7.00 -18.37
N TYR A 165 -2.63 -6.85 -17.48
CA TYR A 165 -2.51 -7.25 -16.07
C TYR A 165 -3.54 -8.30 -15.65
N LEU A 166 -4.73 -8.30 -16.27
CA LEU A 166 -5.77 -9.28 -15.98
C LEU A 166 -5.53 -10.55 -16.78
N ALA A 167 -5.35 -11.66 -16.09
CA ALA A 167 -5.12 -12.96 -16.72
C ALA A 167 -6.37 -13.45 -17.48
N ALA A 168 -6.15 -14.11 -18.61
CA ALA A 168 -7.24 -14.78 -19.31
C ALA A 168 -7.84 -15.90 -18.44
N LYS A 169 -9.14 -16.09 -18.54
CA LYS A 169 -9.84 -17.13 -17.76
C LYS A 169 -9.21 -18.53 -17.99
N GLY A 170 -8.88 -19.18 -16.89
CA GLY A 170 -8.27 -20.51 -16.91
C GLY A 170 -6.76 -20.54 -17.16
N SER A 171 -6.13 -19.37 -17.22
CA SER A 171 -4.66 -19.23 -17.30
C SER A 171 -4.05 -18.84 -15.94
N ASN A 172 -2.76 -18.49 -15.93
CA ASN A 172 -2.05 -17.91 -14.79
C ASN A 172 -2.20 -18.73 -13.48
N GLN A 173 -2.28 -20.06 -13.59
CA GLN A 173 -2.42 -20.99 -12.44
C GLN A 173 -3.62 -20.69 -11.53
N GLY A 174 -4.64 -20.00 -12.04
CA GLY A 174 -5.85 -19.62 -11.29
C GLY A 174 -5.77 -18.24 -10.62
N TYR A 175 -4.64 -17.55 -10.67
CA TYR A 175 -4.51 -16.17 -10.19
C TYR A 175 -5.15 -15.17 -11.17
N VAL A 176 -5.66 -14.08 -10.61
CA VAL A 176 -6.38 -13.04 -11.35
C VAL A 176 -5.42 -12.04 -11.99
N LEU A 177 -4.45 -11.54 -11.24
CA LEU A 177 -3.48 -10.55 -11.71
C LEU A 177 -2.12 -11.17 -12.07
N MET A 178 -1.52 -10.59 -13.10
CA MET A 178 -0.16 -10.86 -13.55
C MET A 178 0.78 -9.72 -13.12
N HIS A 179 2.09 -9.91 -13.30
CA HIS A 179 3.09 -8.85 -13.24
C HIS A 179 3.26 -8.18 -11.87
N SER A 180 3.34 -8.99 -10.81
CA SER A 180 3.76 -8.54 -9.48
C SER A 180 5.22 -8.90 -9.21
N THR A 181 5.86 -8.17 -8.29
CA THR A 181 7.24 -8.43 -7.87
C THR A 181 7.33 -8.56 -6.36
N GLY A 182 7.58 -9.77 -5.87
CA GLY A 182 7.76 -10.04 -4.45
C GLY A 182 9.06 -9.47 -3.90
N SER A 183 10.21 -9.94 -4.39
CA SER A 183 11.52 -9.48 -3.92
C SER A 183 12.58 -9.57 -5.01
N LEU A 184 12.82 -8.49 -5.73
CA LEU A 184 13.87 -8.43 -6.76
C LEU A 184 15.28 -8.65 -6.18
N PRO A 185 15.67 -8.05 -5.04
CA PRO A 185 17.01 -8.25 -4.49
C PRO A 185 17.35 -9.72 -4.13
N HIS A 186 16.32 -10.51 -3.82
CA HIS A 186 16.50 -11.93 -3.49
C HIS A 186 16.26 -12.86 -4.68
N GLY A 187 16.01 -12.32 -5.89
CA GLY A 187 15.71 -13.12 -7.06
C GLY A 187 14.42 -13.95 -6.92
N SER A 188 13.50 -13.54 -6.06
CA SER A 188 12.27 -14.27 -5.71
C SER A 188 11.03 -13.53 -6.16
N GLU A 189 10.08 -14.28 -6.74
CA GLU A 189 8.77 -13.77 -7.14
C GLU A 189 8.86 -12.53 -8.06
N ILE A 190 9.67 -12.64 -9.13
CA ILE A 190 9.86 -11.56 -10.10
C ILE A 190 8.93 -11.79 -11.28
N ASP A 191 8.08 -10.79 -11.55
CA ASP A 191 7.11 -10.81 -12.65
C ASP A 191 6.19 -12.05 -12.59
N VAL A 192 5.58 -12.28 -11.44
CA VAL A 192 4.72 -13.44 -11.15
C VAL A 192 3.37 -13.02 -10.57
N PRO A 193 2.35 -13.90 -10.57
CA PRO A 193 1.14 -13.67 -9.81
C PRO A 193 1.40 -13.77 -8.31
N LEU A 194 0.68 -12.96 -7.51
CA LEU A 194 0.74 -13.00 -6.04
C LEU A 194 -0.68 -12.99 -5.45
N ASN A 195 -0.95 -13.86 -4.51
CA ASN A 195 -2.29 -14.02 -3.92
C ASN A 195 -2.82 -12.74 -3.26
N TYR A 196 -1.96 -11.96 -2.62
CA TYR A 196 -2.37 -10.68 -2.03
C TYR A 196 -2.62 -9.59 -3.09
N ALA A 197 -2.03 -9.67 -4.29
CA ALA A 197 -2.40 -8.81 -5.41
C ALA A 197 -3.87 -9.02 -5.78
N ASP A 198 -4.29 -10.28 -5.90
CA ASP A 198 -5.67 -10.64 -6.19
C ASP A 198 -6.63 -10.20 -5.08
N TYR A 199 -6.24 -10.44 -3.81
CA TYR A 199 -7.06 -10.03 -2.67
C TYR A 199 -7.34 -8.52 -2.68
N TYR A 200 -6.30 -7.70 -2.78
CA TYR A 200 -6.47 -6.24 -2.75
C TYR A 200 -7.11 -5.68 -4.03
N TYR A 201 -6.93 -6.33 -5.16
CA TYR A 201 -7.66 -6.00 -6.37
C TYR A 201 -9.18 -6.24 -6.19
N MET A 202 -9.57 -7.38 -5.66
CA MET A 202 -10.98 -7.68 -5.37
C MET A 202 -11.56 -6.76 -4.30
N GLU A 203 -10.81 -6.44 -3.27
CA GLU A 203 -11.21 -5.47 -2.24
C GLU A 203 -11.42 -4.08 -2.86
N ALA A 204 -10.50 -3.63 -3.72
CA ALA A 204 -10.62 -2.36 -4.41
C ALA A 204 -11.84 -2.31 -5.33
N LEU A 205 -12.10 -3.38 -6.11
CA LEU A 205 -13.31 -3.47 -6.93
C LEU A 205 -14.58 -3.38 -6.08
N LYS A 206 -14.62 -4.10 -4.96
CA LYS A 206 -15.77 -4.03 -4.04
C LYS A 206 -15.96 -2.62 -3.50
N ARG A 207 -14.90 -1.98 -3.01
CA ARG A 207 -14.95 -0.59 -2.52
C ARG A 207 -15.42 0.38 -3.61
N TYR A 208 -14.95 0.20 -4.83
CA TYR A 208 -15.36 1.02 -5.98
C TYR A 208 -16.85 0.86 -6.29
N ILE A 209 -17.36 -0.36 -6.33
CA ILE A 209 -18.78 -0.64 -6.55
C ILE A 209 -19.63 -0.03 -5.42
N ASP A 210 -19.21 -0.21 -4.16
CA ASP A 210 -19.91 0.33 -2.99
C ASP A 210 -19.97 1.88 -3.02
N LEU A 211 -18.90 2.54 -3.50
CA LEU A 211 -18.89 4.00 -3.66
C LEU A 211 -19.82 4.47 -4.78
N LYS A 212 -19.81 3.79 -5.93
CA LYS A 212 -20.70 4.14 -7.07
C LYS A 212 -22.18 3.91 -6.77
N ASN A 213 -22.50 2.96 -5.90
CA ASN A 213 -23.88 2.68 -5.49
C ASN A 213 -24.44 3.66 -4.44
N LYS A 214 -23.58 4.44 -3.80
CA LYS A 214 -23.97 5.42 -2.77
C LYS A 214 -24.13 6.84 -3.31
N GLY A 215 -23.66 7.12 -4.50
CA GLY A 215 -23.78 8.43 -5.19
C GLY A 215 -24.84 8.39 -6.26
#